data_e9876fd4418cfa0c8b2146ddd5270792
#
_entry.id   e9876fd4418cfa0c8b2146ddd5270792
#
_cell.length_a   1.000
_cell.length_b   1.000
_cell.length_c   1.000
_cell.angle_alpha   90.00
_cell.angle_beta   90.00
_cell.angle_gamma   90.00
#
_symmetry.space_group_name_H-M   'P 1'
#
loop_
_entity.id
_entity.type
_entity.pdbx_description
1 polymer ?
#
loop_
_entity_poly.entity_id
_entity_poly.type
_entity_poly.pdbx_seq_one_letter_code
_entity_poly.pdbx_strand_id
1 'polypeptide(L)'
;AQLVKDVISRNNVADEDVLGVGITIPGIFDNDNKTMVFSPTMGIRNYPIAELTKAIPYTCRATNITRANAYAEFWFDRKFENLTMNNVEDFNRSAASGQSDAKLYVMLNTGVGGAYIDKEKLQTGVHNRYGEFGHMTIHPHGRKCFCGKEGCFEAYVSARRLSTEQDCTLDEFFSQLQQENPRFIKVFEEYLDDLTTGINNLYIMCDGNVVVGGPVAKYLVPYQDKIRRMLVEKYSFDTDGSYFSFAQCTAEQADTGA
;
A
#
# COMPACT_ATOMS: atom_id res chain seq x y z
N ALA A 1 12.53 -20.59 -5.00
CA ALA A 1 12.16 -22.02 -5.13
C ALA A 1 12.09 -22.72 -3.77
N GLN A 2 13.11 -22.57 -2.88
CA GLN A 2 13.11 -23.25 -1.58
C GLN A 2 11.91 -22.84 -0.70
N LEU A 3 11.61 -21.55 -0.56
CA LEU A 3 10.44 -21.05 0.18
C LEU A 3 9.13 -21.67 -0.30
N VAL A 4 8.95 -21.81 -1.63
CA VAL A 4 7.73 -22.43 -2.20
C VAL A 4 7.61 -23.87 -1.76
N LYS A 5 8.71 -24.66 -1.83
CA LYS A 5 8.74 -26.04 -1.36
C LYS A 5 8.43 -26.15 0.14
N ASP A 6 9.00 -25.24 0.94
CA ASP A 6 8.81 -25.22 2.39
C ASP A 6 7.33 -24.93 2.74
N VAL A 7 6.68 -23.99 2.04
CA VAL A 7 5.26 -23.68 2.25
C VAL A 7 4.38 -24.87 1.86
N ILE A 8 4.59 -25.47 0.70
CA ILE A 8 3.86 -26.66 0.23
C ILE A 8 3.99 -27.82 1.24
N SER A 9 5.23 -28.11 1.66
CA SER A 9 5.50 -29.20 2.61
C SER A 9 4.88 -28.96 3.99
N ARG A 10 4.98 -27.73 4.54
CA ARG A 10 4.42 -27.39 5.86
C ARG A 10 2.89 -27.49 5.91
N ASN A 11 2.24 -27.22 4.80
CA ASN A 11 0.78 -27.24 4.70
C ASN A 11 0.24 -28.55 4.13
N ASN A 12 1.08 -29.54 3.83
CA ASN A 12 0.70 -30.83 3.23
C ASN A 12 -0.12 -30.67 1.94
N VAL A 13 0.21 -29.69 1.11
CA VAL A 13 -0.45 -29.45 -0.18
C VAL A 13 0.13 -30.39 -1.21
N ALA A 14 -0.72 -31.06 -2.01
CA ALA A 14 -0.26 -31.89 -3.12
C ALA A 14 0.20 -31.00 -4.28
N ASP A 15 1.22 -31.41 -5.02
CA ASP A 15 1.75 -30.64 -6.16
C ASP A 15 0.68 -30.29 -7.20
N GLU A 16 -0.29 -31.18 -7.41
CA GLU A 16 -1.42 -31.03 -8.32
C GLU A 16 -2.45 -29.97 -7.87
N ASP A 17 -2.47 -29.65 -6.56
CA ASP A 17 -3.35 -28.63 -5.99
C ASP A 17 -2.73 -27.23 -6.04
N VAL A 18 -1.46 -27.10 -6.45
CA VAL A 18 -0.78 -25.80 -6.58
C VAL A 18 -1.17 -25.13 -7.89
N LEU A 19 -2.07 -24.17 -7.85
CA LEU A 19 -2.52 -23.41 -9.02
C LEU A 19 -1.45 -22.47 -9.58
N GLY A 20 -0.56 -21.96 -8.72
CA GLY A 20 0.50 -21.06 -9.11
C GLY A 20 1.16 -20.38 -7.90
N VAL A 21 2.11 -19.50 -8.19
CA VAL A 21 2.86 -18.74 -7.18
C VAL A 21 2.75 -17.25 -7.45
N GLY A 22 2.15 -16.52 -6.51
CA GLY A 22 2.16 -15.06 -6.47
C GLY A 22 3.45 -14.54 -5.83
N ILE A 23 4.05 -13.53 -6.44
CA ILE A 23 5.28 -12.91 -5.93
C ILE A 23 5.08 -11.41 -5.84
N THR A 24 5.25 -10.86 -4.64
CA THR A 24 5.18 -9.42 -4.42
C THR A 24 6.57 -8.84 -4.25
N ILE A 25 6.89 -7.77 -4.97
CA ILE A 25 8.21 -7.15 -4.96
C ILE A 25 8.05 -5.63 -4.90
N PRO A 26 8.85 -4.91 -4.09
CA PRO A 26 8.87 -3.45 -4.14
C PRO A 26 9.54 -2.97 -5.43
N GLY A 27 8.83 -2.23 -6.27
CA GLY A 27 9.39 -1.71 -7.51
C GLY A 27 8.35 -1.43 -8.59
N ILE A 28 8.82 -0.83 -9.68
CA ILE A 28 8.03 -0.50 -10.87
C ILE A 28 8.24 -1.61 -11.90
N PHE A 29 7.15 -2.13 -12.41
CA PHE A 29 7.15 -3.13 -13.47
C PHE A 29 6.81 -2.52 -14.84
N ASP A 30 7.17 -3.21 -15.92
CA ASP A 30 6.62 -2.93 -17.24
C ASP A 30 5.12 -3.26 -17.31
N ASN A 31 4.48 -2.89 -18.42
CA ASN A 31 3.02 -3.07 -18.57
C ASN A 31 2.56 -4.53 -18.52
N ASP A 32 3.44 -5.46 -18.89
CA ASP A 32 3.15 -6.90 -18.91
C ASP A 32 3.57 -7.61 -17.61
N ASN A 33 4.14 -6.88 -16.65
CA ASN A 33 4.77 -7.41 -15.42
C ASN A 33 5.86 -8.47 -15.68
N LYS A 34 6.51 -8.41 -16.84
CA LYS A 34 7.60 -9.33 -17.22
C LYS A 34 8.97 -8.85 -16.81
N THR A 35 9.12 -7.53 -16.64
CA THR A 35 10.38 -6.90 -16.26
C THR A 35 10.16 -5.97 -15.08
N MET A 36 10.96 -6.12 -14.05
CA MET A 36 11.10 -5.10 -13.02
C MET A 36 11.97 -3.99 -13.56
N VAL A 37 11.36 -2.89 -13.96
CA VAL A 37 12.04 -1.75 -14.60
C VAL A 37 12.97 -1.05 -13.60
N PHE A 38 12.49 -0.90 -12.36
CA PHE A 38 13.26 -0.24 -11.31
C PHE A 38 12.76 -0.60 -9.92
N SER A 39 13.69 -0.94 -9.05
CA SER A 39 13.44 -1.07 -7.59
C SER A 39 14.52 -0.31 -6.83
N PRO A 40 14.22 0.88 -6.31
CA PRO A 40 15.19 1.64 -5.50
C PRO A 40 15.63 0.87 -4.26
N THR A 41 14.69 0.20 -3.60
CA THR A 41 14.92 -0.55 -2.36
C THR A 41 15.89 -1.71 -2.56
N MET A 42 15.84 -2.37 -3.74
CA MET A 42 16.70 -3.52 -4.06
C MET A 42 17.94 -3.14 -4.88
N GLY A 43 18.03 -1.88 -5.33
CA GLY A 43 19.12 -1.44 -6.22
C GLY A 43 19.08 -2.08 -7.61
N ILE A 44 17.91 -2.54 -8.07
CA ILE A 44 17.76 -3.33 -9.30
C ILE A 44 17.14 -2.48 -10.40
N ARG A 45 17.65 -2.68 -11.64
CA ARG A 45 17.09 -2.09 -12.86
C ARG A 45 16.97 -3.13 -13.97
N ASN A 46 15.88 -3.04 -14.75
CA ASN A 46 15.63 -3.86 -15.95
C ASN A 46 15.85 -5.36 -15.72
N TYR A 47 15.28 -5.89 -14.64
CA TYR A 47 15.46 -7.29 -14.26
C TYR A 47 14.29 -8.14 -14.79
N PRO A 48 14.54 -9.15 -15.65
CA PRO A 48 13.50 -10.05 -16.14
C PRO A 48 12.92 -10.91 -15.02
N ILE A 49 11.61 -10.94 -14.85
CA ILE A 49 10.95 -11.76 -13.82
C ILE A 49 11.16 -13.26 -14.08
N ALA A 50 11.29 -13.66 -15.33
CA ALA A 50 11.61 -15.04 -15.68
C ALA A 50 12.90 -15.57 -15.03
N GLU A 51 13.90 -14.71 -14.82
CA GLU A 51 15.13 -15.09 -14.13
C GLU A 51 14.90 -15.37 -12.63
N LEU A 52 13.98 -14.62 -12.01
CA LEU A 52 13.60 -14.85 -10.61
C LEU A 52 12.83 -16.17 -10.43
N THR A 53 12.01 -16.52 -11.41
CA THR A 53 11.04 -17.61 -11.31
C THR A 53 11.51 -18.91 -11.96
N LYS A 54 12.62 -18.92 -12.72
CA LYS A 54 13.11 -20.08 -13.50
C LYS A 54 13.26 -21.39 -12.75
N ALA A 55 13.50 -21.33 -11.44
CA ALA A 55 13.66 -22.50 -10.58
C ALA A 55 12.37 -22.92 -9.87
N ILE A 56 11.26 -22.26 -10.14
CA ILE A 56 9.93 -22.56 -9.56
C ILE A 56 9.14 -23.35 -10.59
N PRO A 57 8.71 -24.60 -10.30
CA PRO A 57 8.07 -25.48 -11.27
C PRO A 57 6.59 -25.16 -11.55
N TYR A 58 6.08 -24.06 -11.00
CA TYR A 58 4.69 -23.62 -11.12
C TYR A 58 4.58 -22.33 -11.92
N THR A 59 3.38 -22.06 -12.43
CA THR A 59 3.07 -20.76 -13.04
C THR A 59 3.30 -19.64 -12.03
N CYS A 60 4.12 -18.64 -12.38
CA CYS A 60 4.44 -17.51 -11.50
C CYS A 60 3.85 -16.22 -12.03
N ARG A 61 3.35 -15.38 -11.11
CA ARG A 61 2.94 -14.00 -11.40
C ARG A 61 3.61 -13.08 -10.40
N ALA A 62 4.21 -12.01 -10.90
CA ALA A 62 4.84 -10.99 -10.05
C ALA A 62 4.10 -9.67 -10.15
N THR A 63 3.99 -8.95 -9.03
CA THR A 63 3.39 -7.61 -8.99
C THR A 63 4.05 -6.74 -7.92
N ASN A 64 3.74 -5.45 -7.95
CA ASN A 64 4.17 -4.52 -6.90
C ASN A 64 3.46 -4.85 -5.58
N ILE A 65 4.21 -4.84 -4.47
CA ILE A 65 3.70 -5.18 -3.14
C ILE A 65 2.51 -4.30 -2.71
N THR A 66 2.54 -2.99 -3.00
CA THR A 66 1.43 -2.08 -2.64
C THR A 66 0.17 -2.41 -3.43
N ARG A 67 0.31 -2.79 -4.70
CA ARG A 67 -0.81 -3.20 -5.54
C ARG A 67 -1.45 -4.49 -5.06
N ALA A 68 -0.64 -5.46 -4.65
CA ALA A 68 -1.13 -6.71 -4.06
C ALA A 68 -1.91 -6.44 -2.75
N ASN A 69 -1.37 -5.57 -1.87
CA ASN A 69 -2.07 -5.18 -0.65
C ASN A 69 -3.40 -4.45 -0.93
N ALA A 70 -3.41 -3.55 -1.93
CA ALA A 70 -4.64 -2.87 -2.33
C ALA A 70 -5.70 -3.85 -2.86
N TYR A 71 -5.30 -4.83 -3.63
CA TYR A 71 -6.20 -5.90 -4.06
C TYR A 71 -6.72 -6.73 -2.89
N ALA A 72 -5.84 -7.14 -1.96
CA ALA A 72 -6.24 -7.90 -0.78
C ALA A 72 -7.27 -7.12 0.05
N GLU A 73 -7.04 -5.82 0.29
CA GLU A 73 -7.96 -4.95 1.00
C GLU A 73 -9.31 -4.82 0.28
N PHE A 74 -9.28 -4.64 -1.03
CA PHE A 74 -10.49 -4.54 -1.83
C PHE A 74 -11.32 -5.83 -1.78
N TRP A 75 -10.68 -7.00 -1.83
CA TRP A 75 -11.34 -8.29 -1.71
C TRP A 75 -11.87 -8.54 -0.30
N PHE A 76 -11.10 -8.17 0.72
CA PHE A 76 -11.47 -8.36 2.12
C PHE A 76 -12.74 -7.59 2.51
N ASP A 77 -12.88 -6.36 2.01
CA ASP A 77 -14.04 -5.49 2.23
C ASP A 77 -15.35 -6.07 1.63
N ARG A 78 -15.25 -7.02 0.71
CA ARG A 78 -16.40 -7.66 0.04
C ARG A 78 -16.95 -8.89 0.72
N LYS A 79 -16.63 -9.14 1.99
CA LYS A 79 -17.10 -10.32 2.76
C LYS A 79 -16.90 -11.64 2.00
N PHE A 80 -15.81 -12.30 2.29
CA PHE A 80 -15.43 -13.62 1.77
C PHE A 80 -16.43 -14.77 2.09
N GLU A 81 -17.63 -14.51 2.59
CA GLU A 81 -18.55 -15.52 3.08
C GLU A 81 -18.98 -16.56 2.03
N ASN A 82 -18.69 -16.35 0.72
CA ASN A 82 -19.13 -17.27 -0.35
C ASN A 82 -18.20 -17.37 -1.57
N LEU A 83 -16.90 -17.09 -1.47
CA LEU A 83 -16.02 -17.29 -2.62
C LEU A 83 -15.63 -18.77 -2.77
N THR A 84 -16.27 -19.44 -3.72
CA THR A 84 -15.78 -20.69 -4.29
C THR A 84 -15.11 -20.37 -5.64
N MET A 85 -14.17 -21.21 -6.10
CA MET A 85 -13.49 -21.05 -7.40
C MET A 85 -14.47 -20.90 -8.60
N ASN A 86 -15.71 -21.34 -8.45
CA ASN A 86 -16.77 -21.20 -9.47
C ASN A 86 -17.36 -19.77 -9.55
N ASN A 87 -17.07 -18.89 -8.59
CA ASN A 87 -17.67 -17.55 -8.52
C ASN A 87 -16.72 -16.44 -9.02
N VAL A 88 -15.54 -16.79 -9.53
CA VAL A 88 -14.60 -15.80 -10.11
C VAL A 88 -15.22 -15.11 -11.33
N GLU A 89 -16.10 -15.78 -12.06
CA GLU A 89 -16.86 -15.18 -13.19
C GLU A 89 -18.01 -14.28 -12.68
N ASP A 90 -18.62 -14.60 -11.55
CA ASP A 90 -19.66 -13.77 -10.92
C ASP A 90 -19.09 -12.52 -10.27
N PHE A 91 -17.83 -12.58 -9.82
CA PHE A 91 -17.07 -11.41 -9.37
C PHE A 91 -17.00 -10.33 -10.46
N ASN A 92 -16.81 -10.71 -11.71
CA ASN A 92 -16.81 -9.80 -12.84
C ASN A 92 -18.20 -9.24 -13.18
N ARG A 93 -19.29 -9.81 -12.68
CA ARG A 93 -20.68 -9.38 -12.92
C ARG A 93 -21.25 -8.46 -11.85
N SER A 94 -20.76 -8.52 -10.60
CA SER A 94 -21.31 -7.71 -9.51
C SER A 94 -20.89 -6.22 -9.60
N ALA A 95 -20.00 -5.89 -10.51
CA ALA A 95 -19.58 -4.51 -10.83
C ALA A 95 -20.69 -3.60 -11.41
N ALA A 96 -21.91 -4.12 -11.61
CA ALA A 96 -23.00 -3.38 -12.26
C ALA A 96 -23.86 -2.51 -11.32
N SER A 97 -23.61 -2.46 -10.03
CA SER A 97 -24.34 -1.62 -9.07
C SER A 97 -23.67 -0.24 -8.93
N GLY A 98 -23.86 0.61 -9.86
CA GLY A 98 -23.80 2.08 -9.93
C GLY A 98 -23.18 2.97 -8.83
N GLN A 99 -22.56 2.46 -7.80
CA GLN A 99 -21.77 3.23 -6.84
C GLN A 99 -20.30 3.20 -7.25
N SER A 100 -19.68 4.35 -7.40
CA SER A 100 -18.24 4.47 -7.63
C SER A 100 -17.48 3.91 -6.43
N ASP A 101 -16.95 2.69 -6.54
CA ASP A 101 -16.08 2.08 -5.54
C ASP A 101 -14.62 2.49 -5.76
N ALA A 102 -14.39 3.74 -6.17
CA ALA A 102 -13.05 4.27 -6.34
C ALA A 102 -12.31 4.29 -5.00
N LYS A 103 -11.21 3.55 -4.91
CA LYS A 103 -10.38 3.46 -3.71
C LYS A 103 -8.93 3.79 -4.03
N LEU A 104 -8.39 4.73 -3.27
CA LEU A 104 -6.98 5.04 -3.22
C LEU A 104 -6.37 4.28 -2.05
N TYR A 105 -5.42 3.43 -2.31
CA TYR A 105 -4.67 2.74 -1.26
C TYR A 105 -3.32 3.41 -1.07
N VAL A 106 -3.01 3.81 0.15
CA VAL A 106 -1.72 4.41 0.53
C VAL A 106 -1.04 3.47 1.52
N MET A 107 0.08 2.90 1.13
CA MET A 107 0.86 1.97 1.97
C MET A 107 2.00 2.70 2.66
N LEU A 108 1.90 2.86 3.98
CA LEU A 108 2.92 3.46 4.84
C LEU A 108 3.89 2.37 5.34
N ASN A 109 5.05 2.29 4.69
CA ASN A 109 6.13 1.35 5.00
C ASN A 109 7.47 2.11 5.05
N THR A 110 8.61 1.45 4.85
CA THR A 110 9.94 2.09 4.70
C THR A 110 9.95 3.15 3.59
N GLY A 111 9.10 2.99 2.58
CA GLY A 111 8.68 4.00 1.63
C GLY A 111 7.17 4.22 1.70
N VAL A 112 6.63 5.01 0.75
CA VAL A 112 5.20 5.23 0.59
C VAL A 112 4.78 4.77 -0.80
N GLY A 113 4.05 3.66 -0.83
CA GLY A 113 3.45 3.15 -2.07
C GLY A 113 2.01 3.59 -2.22
N GLY A 114 1.49 3.48 -3.45
CA GLY A 114 0.10 3.76 -3.72
C GLY A 114 -0.49 2.84 -4.77
N ALA A 115 -1.81 2.73 -4.74
CA ALA A 115 -2.59 2.07 -5.77
C ALA A 115 -3.95 2.78 -5.89
N TYR A 116 -4.49 2.80 -7.09
CA TYR A 116 -5.82 3.30 -7.36
C TYR A 116 -6.64 2.21 -8.03
N ILE A 117 -7.76 1.88 -7.42
CA ILE A 117 -8.72 0.90 -7.93
C ILE A 117 -10.03 1.65 -8.22
N ASP A 118 -10.49 1.56 -9.44
CA ASP A 118 -11.76 2.11 -9.88
C ASP A 118 -12.53 1.03 -10.64
N LYS A 119 -13.80 0.86 -10.30
CA LYS A 119 -14.68 -0.17 -10.90
C LYS A 119 -13.99 -1.55 -10.93
N GLU A 120 -13.43 -1.95 -9.78
CA GLU A 120 -12.75 -3.22 -9.57
C GLU A 120 -11.45 -3.41 -10.37
N LYS A 121 -10.98 -2.37 -11.05
CA LYS A 121 -9.76 -2.42 -11.86
C LYS A 121 -8.67 -1.56 -11.29
N LEU A 122 -7.51 -2.15 -11.10
CA LEU A 122 -6.31 -1.41 -10.80
C LEU A 122 -5.96 -0.50 -11.98
N GLN A 123 -5.87 0.78 -11.70
CA GLN A 123 -5.43 1.78 -12.68
C GLN A 123 -3.91 1.83 -12.67
N THR A 124 -3.29 1.47 -13.77
CA THR A 124 -1.83 1.41 -13.88
C THR A 124 -1.22 2.58 -14.65
N GLY A 125 -2.05 3.28 -15.43
CA GLY A 125 -1.58 4.34 -16.33
C GLY A 125 -0.81 3.80 -17.54
N VAL A 126 -0.46 4.70 -18.46
CA VAL A 126 0.18 4.36 -19.74
C VAL A 126 1.56 3.70 -19.56
N HIS A 127 2.28 4.10 -18.52
CA HIS A 127 3.64 3.61 -18.24
C HIS A 127 3.72 2.74 -16.98
N ASN A 128 2.60 2.19 -16.54
CA ASN A 128 2.51 1.38 -15.31
C ASN A 128 3.02 2.10 -14.05
N ARG A 129 2.85 3.42 -13.97
CA ARG A 129 3.35 4.29 -12.88
C ARG A 129 2.24 4.97 -12.09
N TYR A 130 0.98 4.72 -12.43
CA TYR A 130 -0.12 5.26 -11.64
C TYR A 130 -0.09 4.63 -10.24
N GLY A 131 -0.27 5.47 -9.22
CA GLY A 131 -0.12 5.04 -7.83
C GLY A 131 1.21 5.36 -7.18
N GLU A 132 2.19 5.95 -7.89
CA GLU A 132 3.45 6.44 -7.31
C GLU A 132 3.23 7.69 -6.43
N PHE A 133 2.24 7.63 -5.53
CA PHE A 133 1.77 8.76 -4.71
C PHE A 133 2.82 9.25 -3.73
N GLY A 134 3.69 8.35 -3.25
CA GLY A 134 4.81 8.72 -2.39
C GLY A 134 5.75 9.76 -3.00
N HIS A 135 5.77 9.87 -4.34
CA HIS A 135 6.61 10.84 -5.05
C HIS A 135 5.90 12.14 -5.43
N MET A 136 4.66 12.33 -4.97
CA MET A 136 3.97 13.63 -5.04
C MET A 136 4.70 14.65 -4.17
N THR A 137 4.98 15.83 -4.72
CA THR A 137 5.64 16.90 -3.97
C THR A 137 4.63 17.61 -3.07
N ILE A 138 4.83 17.54 -1.76
CA ILE A 138 4.02 18.27 -0.76
C ILE A 138 4.75 19.49 -0.19
N HIS A 139 6.08 19.48 -0.20
CA HIS A 139 6.92 20.61 0.22
C HIS A 139 7.99 20.91 -0.83
N PRO A 140 7.76 21.88 -1.74
CA PRO A 140 8.78 22.29 -2.71
C PRO A 140 10.09 22.68 -2.01
N HIS A 141 11.23 22.19 -2.53
CA HIS A 141 12.56 22.40 -1.94
C HIS A 141 12.74 21.87 -0.51
N GLY A 142 11.90 20.94 -0.09
CA GLY A 142 11.94 20.33 1.23
C GLY A 142 12.92 19.16 1.33
N ARG A 143 12.55 18.13 2.09
CA ARG A 143 13.41 16.97 2.41
C ARG A 143 13.78 16.19 1.14
N LYS A 144 15.03 15.68 1.11
CA LYS A 144 15.49 14.80 0.02
C LYS A 144 14.74 13.47 0.05
N CYS A 145 14.31 13.01 -1.13
CA CYS A 145 13.70 11.71 -1.34
C CYS A 145 14.69 10.75 -2.01
N PHE A 146 14.51 9.44 -1.79
CA PHE A 146 15.32 8.41 -2.45
C PHE A 146 15.19 8.39 -3.98
N CYS A 147 14.13 8.95 -4.54
CA CYS A 147 13.98 9.09 -5.98
C CYS A 147 14.91 10.14 -6.58
N GLY A 148 15.67 10.86 -5.76
CA GLY A 148 16.61 11.94 -6.18
C GLY A 148 15.98 13.32 -6.22
N LYS A 149 14.67 13.46 -5.94
CA LYS A 149 13.96 14.74 -5.84
C LYS A 149 13.88 15.23 -4.39
N GLU A 150 13.31 16.42 -4.21
CA GLU A 150 13.05 17.03 -2.92
C GLU A 150 11.55 17.24 -2.73
N GLY A 151 11.10 17.16 -1.47
CA GLY A 151 9.74 17.48 -1.06
C GLY A 151 8.69 16.41 -1.32
N CYS A 152 9.08 15.19 -1.69
CA CYS A 152 8.16 14.09 -1.91
C CYS A 152 7.43 13.68 -0.63
N PHE A 153 6.16 13.34 -0.72
CA PHE A 153 5.31 12.86 0.36
C PHE A 153 5.98 11.73 1.19
N GLU A 154 6.62 10.77 0.52
CA GLU A 154 7.38 9.69 1.15
C GLU A 154 8.42 10.17 2.17
N ALA A 155 9.11 11.26 1.88
CA ALA A 155 10.15 11.79 2.76
C ALA A 155 9.64 12.31 4.11
N TYR A 156 8.32 12.46 4.24
CA TYR A 156 7.66 13.01 5.42
C TYR A 156 6.81 11.97 6.17
N VAL A 157 6.25 10.98 5.46
CA VAL A 157 5.28 10.06 6.07
C VAL A 157 5.65 8.58 5.97
N SER A 158 6.85 8.25 5.49
CA SER A 158 7.33 6.86 5.57
C SER A 158 7.64 6.44 7.01
N ALA A 159 7.69 5.13 7.26
CA ALA A 159 8.05 4.59 8.57
C ALA A 159 9.38 5.14 9.11
N ARG A 160 10.32 5.45 8.22
CA ARG A 160 11.63 6.01 8.59
C ARG A 160 11.53 7.33 9.33
N ARG A 161 10.53 8.16 9.01
CA ARG A 161 10.30 9.44 9.69
C ARG A 161 10.05 9.26 11.18
N LEU A 162 9.37 8.17 11.55
CA LEU A 162 9.02 7.83 12.94
C LEU A 162 9.97 6.82 13.58
N SER A 163 10.94 6.28 12.85
CA SER A 163 11.86 5.26 13.36
C SER A 163 13.32 5.65 13.18
N THR A 164 13.96 5.25 12.10
CA THR A 164 15.42 5.43 11.90
C THR A 164 15.87 6.88 11.94
N GLU A 165 15.03 7.84 11.55
CA GLU A 165 15.34 9.27 11.70
C GLU A 165 15.21 9.78 13.16
N GLN A 166 14.64 8.98 14.04
CA GLN A 166 14.53 9.25 15.46
C GLN A 166 15.45 8.36 16.31
N ASP A 167 16.29 7.53 15.65
CA ASP A 167 17.17 6.54 16.27
C ASP A 167 16.41 5.53 17.14
N CYS A 168 15.23 5.08 16.69
CA CYS A 168 14.39 4.13 17.42
C CYS A 168 13.57 3.25 16.46
N THR A 169 12.91 2.24 17.02
CA THR A 169 11.90 1.44 16.33
C THR A 169 10.54 2.16 16.35
N LEU A 170 9.57 1.69 15.56
CA LEU A 170 8.20 2.21 15.62
C LEU A 170 7.57 1.97 17.00
N ASP A 171 7.77 0.77 17.58
CA ASP A 171 7.25 0.47 18.93
C ASP A 171 7.80 1.43 19.98
N GLU A 172 9.11 1.69 19.96
CA GLU A 172 9.75 2.64 20.85
C GLU A 172 9.23 4.07 20.62
N PHE A 173 9.08 4.51 19.37
CA PHE A 173 8.52 5.82 19.04
C PHE A 173 7.15 6.02 19.67
N PHE A 174 6.23 5.10 19.44
CA PHE A 174 4.87 5.20 19.95
C PHE A 174 4.79 5.02 21.48
N SER A 175 5.70 4.23 22.07
CA SER A 175 5.85 4.18 23.54
C SER A 175 6.28 5.54 24.12
N GLN A 176 7.25 6.22 23.50
CA GLN A 176 7.66 7.56 23.90
C GLN A 176 6.54 8.60 23.72
N LEU A 177 5.73 8.44 22.68
CA LEU A 177 4.57 9.29 22.45
C LEU A 177 3.51 9.11 23.55
N GLN A 178 3.23 7.88 23.98
CA GLN A 178 2.33 7.57 25.09
C GLN A 178 2.84 8.12 26.45
N GLN A 179 4.16 8.23 26.61
CA GLN A 179 4.81 8.85 27.78
C GLN A 179 4.83 10.38 27.71
N GLU A 180 4.15 10.97 26.75
CA GLU A 180 4.05 12.41 26.53
C GLU A 180 5.42 13.10 26.33
N ASN A 181 6.41 12.40 25.77
CA ASN A 181 7.71 12.97 25.49
C ASN A 181 7.60 14.11 24.46
N PRO A 182 7.94 15.38 24.81
CA PRO A 182 7.67 16.54 23.94
C PRO A 182 8.37 16.46 22.58
N ARG A 183 9.56 15.83 22.49
CA ARG A 183 10.27 15.63 21.22
C ARG A 183 9.45 14.77 20.26
N PHE A 184 8.92 13.65 20.75
CA PHE A 184 8.17 12.70 19.94
C PHE A 184 6.79 13.25 19.59
N ILE A 185 6.13 13.97 20.49
CA ILE A 185 4.88 14.68 20.22
C ILE A 185 5.07 15.64 19.03
N LYS A 186 6.10 16.48 19.06
CA LYS A 186 6.37 17.43 17.98
C LYS A 186 6.55 16.73 16.64
N VAL A 187 7.36 15.68 16.58
CA VAL A 187 7.60 14.89 15.36
C VAL A 187 6.31 14.27 14.85
N PHE A 188 5.48 13.77 15.75
CA PHE A 188 4.21 13.13 15.39
C PHE A 188 3.17 14.14 14.88
N GLU A 189 3.07 15.33 15.47
CA GLU A 189 2.20 16.40 14.96
C GLU A 189 2.59 16.82 13.53
N GLU A 190 3.89 17.04 13.28
CA GLU A 190 4.42 17.33 11.96
C GLU A 190 4.09 16.17 10.97
N TYR A 191 4.27 14.92 11.40
CA TYR A 191 3.93 13.74 10.61
C TYR A 191 2.45 13.69 10.25
N LEU A 192 1.55 13.95 11.19
CA LEU A 192 0.11 13.96 10.94
C LEU A 192 -0.30 15.11 10.00
N ASP A 193 0.34 16.26 10.12
CA ASP A 193 0.09 17.40 9.23
C ASP A 193 0.46 17.07 7.78
N ASP A 194 1.64 16.48 7.58
CA ASP A 194 2.13 16.03 6.27
C ASP A 194 1.27 14.89 5.71
N LEU A 195 0.89 13.92 6.55
CA LEU A 195 0.03 12.79 6.16
C LEU A 195 -1.33 13.28 5.67
N THR A 196 -1.97 14.15 6.44
CA THR A 196 -3.29 14.69 6.10
C THR A 196 -3.24 15.61 4.88
N THR A 197 -2.14 16.33 4.67
CA THR A 197 -1.90 17.12 3.45
C THR A 197 -1.83 16.21 2.23
N GLY A 198 -1.07 15.12 2.29
CA GLY A 198 -0.97 14.18 1.19
C GLY A 198 -2.29 13.47 0.89
N ILE A 199 -3.01 13.02 1.91
CA ILE A 199 -4.32 12.39 1.78
C ILE A 199 -5.34 13.36 1.15
N ASN A 200 -5.38 14.61 1.61
CA ASN A 200 -6.26 15.63 1.06
C ASN A 200 -5.99 15.89 -0.43
N ASN A 201 -4.71 15.99 -0.83
CA ASN A 201 -4.34 16.15 -2.23
C ASN A 201 -4.81 14.96 -3.10
N LEU A 202 -4.69 13.74 -2.59
CA LEU A 202 -5.16 12.53 -3.27
C LEU A 202 -6.68 12.52 -3.40
N TYR A 203 -7.40 12.92 -2.35
CA TYR A 203 -8.85 13.00 -2.36
C TYR A 203 -9.35 14.02 -3.37
N ILE A 204 -8.78 15.23 -3.41
CA ILE A 204 -9.10 16.25 -4.42
C ILE A 204 -8.88 15.73 -5.85
N MET A 205 -7.83 14.94 -6.07
CA MET A 205 -7.49 14.47 -7.41
C MET A 205 -8.42 13.35 -7.91
N CYS A 206 -8.86 12.45 -7.03
CA CYS A 206 -9.52 11.20 -7.42
C CYS A 206 -10.98 11.10 -6.97
N ASP A 207 -11.44 11.98 -6.07
CA ASP A 207 -12.81 11.98 -5.51
C ASP A 207 -13.29 10.58 -5.08
N GLY A 208 -12.43 9.87 -4.38
CA GLY A 208 -12.65 8.47 -3.97
C GLY A 208 -12.17 8.19 -2.54
N ASN A 209 -12.60 7.08 -1.98
CA ASN A 209 -12.19 6.68 -0.64
C ASN A 209 -10.68 6.48 -0.55
N VAL A 210 -10.06 6.98 0.52
CA VAL A 210 -8.63 6.81 0.79
C VAL A 210 -8.44 5.83 1.94
N VAL A 211 -7.80 4.70 1.64
CA VAL A 211 -7.49 3.65 2.59
C VAL A 211 -6.00 3.68 2.89
N VAL A 212 -5.63 3.80 4.15
CA VAL A 212 -4.24 3.81 4.60
C VAL A 212 -3.90 2.48 5.25
N GLY A 213 -2.90 1.80 4.71
CA GLY A 213 -2.42 0.50 5.19
C GLY A 213 -0.90 0.49 5.42
N GLY A 214 -0.38 -0.70 5.63
CA GLY A 214 1.05 -0.94 5.88
C GLY A 214 1.43 -0.92 7.36
N PRO A 215 2.70 -1.21 7.69
CA PRO A 215 3.16 -1.41 9.08
C PRO A 215 2.95 -0.21 10.01
N VAL A 216 2.90 1.03 9.48
CA VAL A 216 2.66 2.22 10.31
C VAL A 216 1.19 2.37 10.66
N ALA A 217 0.28 1.91 9.79
CA ALA A 217 -1.16 2.14 9.94
C ALA A 217 -1.69 1.66 11.28
N LYS A 218 -1.26 0.48 11.76
CA LYS A 218 -1.70 -0.07 13.06
C LYS A 218 -1.49 0.87 14.25
N TYR A 219 -0.42 1.67 14.21
CA TYR A 219 -0.11 2.65 15.26
C TYR A 219 -0.93 3.94 15.13
N LEU A 220 -1.45 4.21 13.92
CA LEU A 220 -2.25 5.41 13.65
C LEU A 220 -3.74 5.21 13.94
N VAL A 221 -4.23 3.96 14.01
CA VAL A 221 -5.64 3.64 14.31
C VAL A 221 -6.17 4.39 15.54
N PRO A 222 -5.46 4.48 16.68
CA PRO A 222 -5.93 5.22 17.85
C PRO A 222 -6.12 6.73 17.60
N TYR A 223 -5.53 7.26 16.53
CA TYR A 223 -5.59 8.69 16.17
C TYR A 223 -6.55 8.97 15.01
N GLN A 224 -7.36 8.00 14.60
CA GLN A 224 -8.25 8.12 13.43
C GLN A 224 -9.15 9.34 13.51
N ASP A 225 -9.77 9.60 14.66
CA ASP A 225 -10.65 10.77 14.83
C ASP A 225 -9.90 12.10 14.75
N LYS A 226 -8.66 12.14 15.23
CA LYS A 226 -7.79 13.31 15.07
C LYS A 226 -7.45 13.53 13.60
N ILE A 227 -7.06 12.48 12.89
CA ILE A 227 -6.75 12.54 11.47
C ILE A 227 -7.97 13.02 10.68
N ARG A 228 -9.17 12.48 10.95
CA ARG A 228 -10.40 12.93 10.29
C ARG A 228 -10.68 14.42 10.52
N ARG A 229 -10.56 14.91 11.74
CA ARG A 229 -10.71 16.35 12.01
C ARG A 229 -9.73 17.19 11.19
N MET A 230 -8.45 16.80 11.16
CA MET A 230 -7.43 17.50 10.37
C MET A 230 -7.74 17.47 8.87
N LEU A 231 -8.29 16.36 8.36
CA LEU A 231 -8.72 16.25 6.97
C LEU A 231 -9.90 17.17 6.65
N VAL A 232 -10.90 17.25 7.54
CA VAL A 232 -12.03 18.18 7.42
C VAL A 232 -11.55 19.64 7.40
N GLU A 233 -10.61 20.00 8.30
CA GLU A 233 -10.04 21.34 8.36
C GLU A 233 -9.24 21.73 7.10
N LYS A 234 -8.59 20.77 6.46
CA LYS A 234 -7.76 20.99 5.25
C LYS A 234 -8.57 20.99 3.95
N TYR A 235 -9.77 20.41 3.94
CA TYR A 235 -10.54 20.25 2.71
C TYR A 235 -11.39 21.50 2.42
N SER A 236 -11.44 21.88 1.14
CA SER A 236 -12.10 23.12 0.70
C SER A 236 -13.63 23.01 0.52
N PHE A 237 -14.15 21.79 0.57
CA PHE A 237 -15.58 21.50 0.38
C PHE A 237 -16.13 20.79 1.62
N ASP A 238 -17.47 20.72 1.73
CA ASP A 238 -18.12 20.04 2.84
C ASP A 238 -17.76 18.56 2.85
N THR A 239 -17.26 18.09 4.00
CA THR A 239 -16.94 16.69 4.27
C THR A 239 -16.98 16.42 5.77
N ASP A 240 -17.29 15.19 6.14
CA ASP A 240 -17.18 14.69 7.52
C ASP A 240 -15.90 13.86 7.73
N GLY A 241 -15.03 13.76 6.70
CA GLY A 241 -13.81 12.96 6.71
C GLY A 241 -14.05 11.44 6.59
N SER A 242 -15.27 11.00 6.31
CA SER A 242 -15.62 9.57 6.21
C SER A 242 -14.97 8.87 5.02
N TYR A 243 -14.50 9.63 4.03
CA TYR A 243 -13.73 9.10 2.91
C TYR A 243 -12.37 8.49 3.32
N PHE A 244 -11.91 8.76 4.53
CA PHE A 244 -10.67 8.21 5.06
C PHE A 244 -10.93 7.01 5.98
N SER A 245 -10.18 5.93 5.77
CA SER A 245 -10.17 4.75 6.65
C SER A 245 -8.80 4.09 6.70
N PHE A 246 -8.60 3.24 7.71
CA PHE A 246 -7.46 2.33 7.74
C PHE A 246 -7.81 0.99 7.10
N ALA A 247 -6.81 0.34 6.49
CA ALA A 247 -6.93 -0.99 5.94
C ALA A 247 -7.33 -2.00 7.02
N GLN A 248 -8.26 -2.88 6.68
CA GLN A 248 -8.72 -3.97 7.54
C GLN A 248 -7.88 -5.24 7.35
N CYS A 249 -7.30 -5.39 6.16
CA CYS A 249 -6.42 -6.52 5.84
C CYS A 249 -5.06 -6.35 6.54
N THR A 250 -4.70 -7.28 7.42
CA THR A 250 -3.36 -7.30 8.03
C THR A 250 -2.31 -7.78 7.02
N ALA A 251 -1.02 -7.47 7.28
CA ALA A 251 0.08 -7.96 6.44
C ALA A 251 0.07 -9.49 6.30
N GLU A 252 -0.27 -10.22 7.36
CA GLU A 252 -0.39 -11.68 7.37
C GLU A 252 -1.54 -12.16 6.47
N GLN A 253 -2.66 -11.44 6.41
CA GLN A 253 -3.78 -11.74 5.54
C GLN A 253 -3.48 -11.37 4.08
N ALA A 254 -2.69 -10.32 3.83
CA ALA A 254 -2.24 -9.97 2.49
C ALA A 254 -1.28 -11.03 1.91
N ASP A 255 -0.45 -11.66 2.74
CA ASP A 255 0.43 -12.75 2.33
C ASP A 255 -0.32 -14.05 2.00
N THR A 256 -1.54 -14.23 2.55
CA THR A 256 -2.41 -15.39 2.25
C THR A 256 -3.32 -15.17 1.04
N GLY A 257 -3.47 -13.95 0.58
CA GLY A 257 -4.30 -13.56 -0.57
C GLY A 257 -3.53 -13.29 -1.87
N ALA A 258 -2.21 -13.51 -1.86
CA ALA A 258 -1.35 -13.29 -3.03
C ALA A 258 -1.21 -14.54 -3.92
#